data_13776036f22f30a4c720ff47c50238e9
#
_entry.id   13776036f22f30a4c720ff47c50238e9
#
_cell.length_a   1.000
_cell.length_b   1.000
_cell.length_c   1.000
_cell.angle_alpha   90.00
_cell.angle_beta   90.00
_cell.angle_gamma   90.00
#
_symmetry.space_group_name_H-M   'P 1'
#
loop_
_entity.id
_entity.type
_entity.pdbx_description
1 polymer ?
#
loop_
_entity_poly.entity_id
_entity_poly.type
_entity_poly.pdbx_seq_one_letter_code
_entity_poly.pdbx_strand_id
1 'polypeptide(L)'
;LFNFIKNSSDPSFVNPCENAVLKKTFRVAKGRQWLILEKDAVDEIIFRTDNPRDRLMLELMARGGMRIGEVLKLRMRDVDDCKLFLVSPKSGRQNEVVYIPKKVAARLREYIRSKEMAPEERIFPLGYTGARQIVKKAGRKIRLEISPHDLRRHAATYASRAGAPIEIVSKVILRHANLSTTQRYLGRVSDTEASRWVENIFS
;
A
#
# COMPACT_ATOMS: atom_id res chain seq x y z
N LEU A 1 -29.99 -23.99 -0.15
CA LEU A 1 -30.60 -25.05 -0.94
C LEU A 1 -29.97 -26.43 -0.62
N PHE A 2 -28.66 -26.63 -0.84
CA PHE A 2 -28.00 -27.94 -0.66
C PHE A 2 -28.08 -28.48 0.78
N ASN A 3 -27.92 -27.64 1.80
CA ASN A 3 -28.13 -28.06 3.19
C ASN A 3 -29.59 -28.39 3.49
N PHE A 4 -30.54 -27.76 2.85
CA PHE A 4 -31.96 -28.09 2.96
C PHE A 4 -32.23 -29.47 2.37
N ILE A 5 -31.70 -29.77 1.18
CA ILE A 5 -31.86 -31.10 0.55
C ILE A 5 -31.31 -32.20 1.47
N LYS A 6 -30.06 -32.01 1.98
CA LYS A 6 -29.43 -32.98 2.90
C LYS A 6 -30.25 -33.22 4.15
N ASN A 7 -30.80 -32.15 4.74
CA ASN A 7 -31.51 -32.26 6.03
C ASN A 7 -32.97 -32.66 5.89
N SER A 8 -33.60 -32.42 4.74
CA SER A 8 -35.06 -32.61 4.57
C SER A 8 -35.44 -33.73 3.63
N SER A 9 -34.59 -34.14 2.71
CA SER A 9 -34.96 -35.08 1.64
C SER A 9 -34.02 -36.28 1.51
N ASP A 10 -32.72 -36.09 1.73
CA ASP A 10 -31.75 -37.17 1.57
C ASP A 10 -30.53 -36.96 2.49
N PRO A 11 -30.45 -37.68 3.64
CA PRO A 11 -29.30 -37.61 4.53
C PRO A 11 -27.97 -38.08 3.90
N SER A 12 -28.02 -38.88 2.84
CA SER A 12 -26.84 -39.37 2.10
C SER A 12 -26.32 -38.37 1.10
N PHE A 13 -27.07 -37.30 0.83
CA PHE A 13 -26.68 -36.27 -0.15
C PHE A 13 -25.40 -35.58 0.27
N VAL A 14 -24.35 -35.72 -0.55
CA VAL A 14 -23.07 -35.00 -0.36
C VAL A 14 -23.22 -33.60 -0.88
N ASN A 15 -23.25 -32.62 0.03
CA ASN A 15 -23.32 -31.23 -0.33
C ASN A 15 -22.03 -30.80 -1.08
N PRO A 16 -22.10 -30.48 -2.38
CA PRO A 16 -20.92 -30.12 -3.17
C PRO A 16 -20.20 -28.85 -2.64
N CYS A 17 -20.93 -27.99 -1.91
CA CYS A 17 -20.34 -26.79 -1.29
C CYS A 17 -19.50 -27.11 -0.04
N GLU A 18 -19.57 -28.33 0.49
CA GLU A 18 -18.71 -28.79 1.60
C GLU A 18 -17.34 -29.27 1.13
N ASN A 19 -17.13 -29.43 -0.18
CA ASN A 19 -15.83 -29.75 -0.73
C ASN A 19 -14.79 -28.70 -0.31
N ALA A 20 -13.66 -29.17 0.22
CA ALA A 20 -12.59 -28.29 0.72
C ALA A 20 -12.02 -27.35 -0.36
N VAL A 21 -12.01 -27.79 -1.62
CA VAL A 21 -11.57 -26.99 -2.77
C VAL A 21 -12.57 -25.86 -3.02
N LEU A 22 -13.87 -26.14 -3.05
CA LEU A 22 -14.92 -25.14 -3.25
C LEU A 22 -14.97 -24.14 -2.09
N LYS A 23 -14.87 -24.62 -0.84
CA LYS A 23 -14.77 -23.73 0.34
C LYS A 23 -13.56 -22.79 0.25
N LYS A 24 -12.45 -23.22 -0.34
CA LYS A 24 -11.26 -22.40 -0.53
C LYS A 24 -11.44 -21.39 -1.67
N THR A 25 -12.13 -21.79 -2.73
CA THR A 25 -12.42 -20.96 -3.91
C THR A 25 -13.46 -19.88 -3.62
N PHE A 26 -14.51 -20.24 -2.86
CA PHE A 26 -15.62 -19.34 -2.50
C PHE A 26 -15.53 -18.79 -1.07
N ARG A 27 -14.33 -18.71 -0.51
CA ARG A 27 -14.15 -18.01 0.76
C ARG A 27 -14.63 -16.57 0.61
N VAL A 28 -15.84 -16.30 1.12
CA VAL A 28 -16.28 -14.93 1.38
C VAL A 28 -15.24 -14.33 2.32
N ALA A 29 -14.43 -13.44 1.82
CA ALA A 29 -13.49 -12.72 2.65
C ALA A 29 -14.33 -12.01 3.72
N LYS A 30 -14.26 -12.47 4.98
CA LYS A 30 -14.81 -11.70 6.10
C LYS A 30 -14.28 -10.29 5.92
N GLY A 31 -15.19 -9.32 5.77
CA GLY A 31 -14.84 -7.93 5.51
C GLY A 31 -13.87 -7.46 6.59
N ARG A 32 -12.59 -7.52 6.27
CA ARG A 32 -11.55 -7.01 7.16
C ARG A 32 -11.75 -5.51 7.16
N GLN A 33 -12.16 -4.95 8.27
CA GLN A 33 -12.10 -3.50 8.43
C GLN A 33 -10.63 -3.10 8.25
N TRP A 34 -10.39 -2.39 7.16
CA TRP A 34 -9.06 -1.93 6.83
C TRP A 34 -8.73 -0.71 7.70
N LEU A 35 -7.60 -0.75 8.38
CA LEU A 35 -7.08 0.41 9.06
C LEU A 35 -6.75 1.50 8.03
N ILE A 36 -7.45 2.63 8.11
CA ILE A 36 -7.12 3.83 7.35
C ILE A 36 -6.26 4.70 8.27
N LEU A 37 -5.02 4.91 7.86
CA LEU A 37 -4.10 5.76 8.58
C LEU A 37 -4.34 7.22 8.17
N GLU A 38 -4.65 8.05 9.13
CA GLU A 38 -4.74 9.49 8.91
C GLU A 38 -3.35 10.11 8.72
N LYS A 39 -3.30 11.29 8.10
CA LYS A 39 -2.04 11.98 7.77
C LYS A 39 -1.17 12.19 9.00
N ASP A 40 -1.75 12.68 10.09
CA ASP A 40 -1.00 13.00 11.31
C ASP A 40 -0.39 11.76 11.95
N ALA A 41 -1.09 10.63 11.94
CA ALA A 41 -0.55 9.36 12.40
C ALA A 41 0.66 8.90 11.57
N VAL A 42 0.60 9.05 10.24
CA VAL A 42 1.71 8.71 9.36
C VAL A 42 2.89 9.66 9.54
N ASP A 43 2.64 10.95 9.67
CA ASP A 43 3.67 11.96 9.92
C ASP A 43 4.37 11.69 11.26
N GLU A 44 3.63 11.32 12.30
CA GLU A 44 4.16 10.95 13.62
C GLU A 44 5.00 9.66 13.58
N ILE A 45 4.55 8.63 12.84
CA ILE A 45 5.32 7.39 12.63
C ILE A 45 6.67 7.71 11.99
N ILE A 46 6.66 8.54 10.95
CA ILE A 46 7.86 8.95 10.21
C ILE A 46 8.77 9.78 11.12
N PHE A 47 8.22 10.73 11.86
CA PHE A 47 8.95 11.62 12.76
C PHE A 47 9.66 10.83 13.87
N ARG A 48 8.96 9.90 14.52
CA ARG A 48 9.51 9.06 15.62
C ARG A 48 10.45 7.95 15.14
N THR A 49 10.71 7.85 13.84
CA THR A 49 11.65 6.86 13.31
C THR A 49 13.03 7.49 13.19
N ASP A 50 13.92 7.17 14.14
CA ASP A 50 15.23 7.81 14.28
C ASP A 50 16.21 7.44 13.17
N ASN A 51 16.21 6.17 12.74
CA ASN A 51 17.11 5.67 11.71
C ASN A 51 16.74 6.26 10.34
N PRO A 52 17.63 7.01 9.67
CA PRO A 52 17.34 7.68 8.39
C PRO A 52 16.92 6.70 7.28
N ARG A 53 17.55 5.53 7.18
CA ARG A 53 17.18 4.48 6.22
C ARG A 53 15.75 4.02 6.44
N ASP A 54 15.41 3.70 7.68
CA ASP A 54 14.09 3.18 8.03
C ASP A 54 13.00 4.25 7.82
N ARG A 55 13.31 5.50 8.17
CA ARG A 55 12.44 6.66 7.91
C ARG A 55 12.15 6.82 6.43
N LEU A 56 13.19 6.80 5.57
CA LEU A 56 13.03 6.89 4.11
C LEU A 56 12.22 5.72 3.55
N MET A 57 12.44 4.50 4.04
CA MET A 57 11.64 3.34 3.65
C MET A 57 10.15 3.55 3.93
N LEU A 58 9.79 4.07 5.11
CA LEU A 58 8.40 4.40 5.46
C LEU A 58 7.84 5.50 4.56
N GLU A 59 8.62 6.56 4.28
CA GLU A 59 8.21 7.65 3.39
C GLU A 59 7.94 7.18 1.96
N LEU A 60 8.77 6.33 1.41
CA LEU A 60 8.58 5.79 0.06
C LEU A 60 7.29 4.95 -0.03
N MET A 61 6.95 4.21 1.03
CA MET A 61 5.68 3.47 1.07
C MET A 61 4.47 4.39 1.28
N ALA A 62 4.57 5.36 2.20
CA ALA A 62 3.44 6.19 2.61
C ALA A 62 3.18 7.38 1.66
N ARG A 63 4.21 7.91 0.98
CA ARG A 63 4.11 9.09 0.12
C ARG A 63 4.37 8.79 -1.35
N GLY A 64 5.14 7.74 -1.65
CA GLY A 64 5.37 7.24 -3.01
C GLY A 64 4.43 6.08 -3.40
N GLY A 65 3.66 5.56 -2.45
CA GLY A 65 2.77 4.43 -2.68
C GLY A 65 3.50 3.15 -3.10
N MET A 66 4.78 3.00 -2.75
CA MET A 66 5.58 1.83 -3.13
C MET A 66 5.20 0.57 -2.36
N ARG A 67 5.31 -0.59 -3.02
CA ARG A 67 5.28 -1.87 -2.32
C ARG A 67 6.61 -2.08 -1.59
N ILE A 68 6.58 -2.71 -0.41
CA ILE A 68 7.81 -2.99 0.35
C ILE A 68 8.86 -3.73 -0.50
N GLY A 69 8.46 -4.68 -1.34
CA GLY A 69 9.38 -5.40 -2.21
C GLY A 69 9.98 -4.53 -3.33
N GLU A 70 9.31 -3.46 -3.75
CA GLU A 70 9.84 -2.47 -4.69
C GLU A 70 10.90 -1.62 -3.99
N VAL A 71 10.60 -1.14 -2.78
CA VAL A 71 11.55 -0.36 -1.97
C VAL A 71 12.84 -1.15 -1.72
N LEU A 72 12.72 -2.43 -1.33
CA LEU A 72 13.90 -3.27 -1.04
C LEU A 72 14.77 -3.61 -2.26
N LYS A 73 14.23 -3.48 -3.46
CA LYS A 73 14.96 -3.71 -4.71
C LYS A 73 15.62 -2.45 -5.27
N LEU A 74 15.23 -1.27 -4.76
CA LEU A 74 15.67 0.02 -5.27
C LEU A 74 17.18 0.17 -5.14
N ARG A 75 17.84 0.53 -6.24
CA ARG A 75 19.27 0.81 -6.34
C ARG A 75 19.52 2.29 -6.53
N MET A 76 20.75 2.75 -6.28
CA MET A 76 21.10 4.16 -6.48
C MET A 76 20.84 4.62 -7.92
N ARG A 77 21.19 3.83 -8.92
CA ARG A 77 20.97 4.14 -10.35
C ARG A 77 19.49 4.29 -10.76
N ASP A 78 18.57 3.75 -9.95
CA ASP A 78 17.13 3.80 -10.23
C ASP A 78 16.50 5.14 -9.79
N VAL A 79 17.29 6.05 -9.18
CA VAL A 79 16.82 7.32 -8.63
C VAL A 79 17.20 8.47 -9.59
N ASP A 80 16.18 9.15 -10.12
CA ASP A 80 16.34 10.32 -10.96
C ASP A 80 15.40 11.43 -10.46
N ASP A 81 15.95 12.39 -9.74
CA ASP A 81 15.24 13.47 -9.06
C ASP A 81 14.02 12.97 -8.27
N CYS A 82 12.81 13.31 -8.70
CA CYS A 82 11.54 12.89 -8.09
C CYS A 82 10.96 11.60 -8.69
N LYS A 83 11.73 10.91 -9.54
CA LYS A 83 11.33 9.68 -10.22
C LYS A 83 12.17 8.51 -9.75
N LEU A 84 11.52 7.38 -9.52
CA LEU A 84 12.17 6.11 -9.19
C LEU A 84 11.77 5.09 -10.24
N PHE A 85 12.74 4.51 -10.93
CA PHE A 85 12.52 3.51 -11.96
C PHE A 85 12.49 2.11 -11.36
N LEU A 86 11.38 1.38 -11.56
CA LEU A 86 11.24 0.04 -11.03
C LEU A 86 11.71 -0.99 -12.05
N VAL A 87 12.76 -1.72 -11.69
CA VAL A 87 13.26 -2.85 -12.51
C VAL A 87 12.45 -4.10 -12.20
N SER A 88 11.87 -4.73 -13.21
CA SER A 88 11.06 -5.97 -13.11
C SER A 88 9.93 -5.88 -12.08
N PRO A 89 8.95 -4.99 -12.26
CA PRO A 89 7.81 -4.91 -11.36
C PRO A 89 6.96 -6.18 -11.44
N LYS A 90 6.29 -6.54 -10.33
CA LYS A 90 5.38 -7.72 -10.28
C LYS A 90 4.22 -7.65 -11.28
N SER A 91 3.95 -6.49 -11.85
CA SER A 91 2.92 -6.25 -12.86
C SER A 91 3.27 -6.81 -14.24
N GLY A 92 4.52 -7.25 -14.48
CA GLY A 92 5.02 -7.68 -15.79
C GLY A 92 5.22 -6.54 -16.79
N ARG A 93 4.95 -5.28 -16.41
CA ARG A 93 5.18 -4.11 -17.26
C ARG A 93 6.63 -3.67 -17.16
N GLN A 94 7.29 -3.52 -18.28
CA GLN A 94 8.62 -2.93 -18.32
C GLN A 94 8.54 -1.43 -17.95
N ASN A 95 9.48 -0.96 -17.11
CA ASN A 95 9.69 0.46 -16.79
C ASN A 95 8.52 1.16 -16.05
N GLU A 96 8.02 0.61 -14.94
CA GLU A 96 7.15 1.38 -14.05
C GLU A 96 7.95 2.49 -13.35
N VAL A 97 7.37 3.68 -13.31
CA VAL A 97 7.94 4.86 -12.62
C VAL A 97 7.11 5.17 -11.36
N VAL A 98 7.79 5.45 -10.27
CA VAL A 98 7.21 6.00 -9.04
C VAL A 98 7.57 7.47 -8.94
N TYR A 99 6.58 8.30 -8.69
CA TYR A 99 6.77 9.72 -8.39
C TYR A 99 6.77 9.95 -6.88
N ILE A 100 7.76 10.67 -6.38
CA ILE A 100 7.88 11.00 -4.96
C ILE A 100 7.93 12.53 -4.75
N PRO A 101 7.47 13.03 -3.60
CA PRO A 101 7.55 14.47 -3.29
C PRO A 101 9.01 14.97 -3.26
N LYS A 102 9.23 16.21 -3.71
CA LYS A 102 10.56 16.85 -3.72
C LYS A 102 11.31 16.74 -2.39
N LYS A 103 10.62 16.90 -1.26
CA LYS A 103 11.21 16.77 0.08
C LYS A 103 11.70 15.35 0.37
N VAL A 104 11.01 14.32 -0.12
CA VAL A 104 11.43 12.91 0.03
C VAL A 104 12.62 12.64 -0.88
N ALA A 105 12.58 13.12 -2.13
CA ALA A 105 13.67 13.00 -3.08
C ALA A 105 14.97 13.66 -2.56
N ALA A 106 14.86 14.84 -1.98
CA ALA A 106 16.00 15.53 -1.38
C ALA A 106 16.67 14.72 -0.26
N ARG A 107 15.87 14.19 0.69
CA ARG A 107 16.36 13.32 1.77
C ARG A 107 16.96 12.02 1.25
N LEU A 108 16.36 11.43 0.22
CA LEU A 108 16.87 10.21 -0.39
C LEU A 108 18.24 10.44 -1.03
N ARG A 109 18.42 11.53 -1.78
CA ARG A 109 19.72 11.91 -2.37
C ARG A 109 20.77 12.22 -1.31
N GLU A 110 20.39 12.91 -0.23
CA GLU A 110 21.28 13.19 0.89
C GLU A 110 21.74 11.88 1.55
N TYR A 111 20.82 10.95 1.80
CA TYR A 111 21.14 9.64 2.36
C TYR A 111 22.09 8.85 1.45
N ILE A 112 21.82 8.79 0.14
CA ILE A 112 22.68 8.13 -0.85
C ILE A 112 24.08 8.72 -0.82
N ARG A 113 24.18 10.06 -0.82
CA ARG A 113 25.46 10.78 -0.77
C ARG A 113 26.21 10.51 0.54
N SER A 114 25.53 10.55 1.68
CA SER A 114 26.13 10.33 3.00
C SER A 114 26.65 8.91 3.20
N LYS A 115 26.24 7.97 2.34
CA LYS A 115 26.67 6.56 2.34
C LYS A 115 27.63 6.23 1.20
N GLU A 116 27.96 7.21 0.33
CA GLU A 116 28.84 7.05 -0.83
C GLU A 116 28.46 5.83 -1.69
N MET A 117 27.13 5.63 -1.88
CA MET A 117 26.60 4.43 -2.53
C MET A 117 27.01 4.34 -4.01
N ALA A 118 27.44 3.15 -4.42
CA ALA A 118 27.68 2.85 -5.82
C ALA A 118 26.37 2.68 -6.61
N PRO A 119 26.36 2.92 -7.94
CA PRO A 119 25.14 2.84 -8.76
C PRO A 119 24.36 1.52 -8.63
N GLU A 120 25.05 0.40 -8.50
CA GLU A 120 24.47 -0.92 -8.40
C GLU A 120 24.05 -1.32 -6.97
N GLU A 121 24.41 -0.50 -6.00
CA GLU A 121 24.15 -0.80 -4.59
C GLU A 121 22.69 -0.59 -4.24
N ARG A 122 22.15 -1.49 -3.41
CA ARG A 122 20.78 -1.36 -2.88
C ARG A 122 20.74 -0.28 -1.82
N ILE A 123 19.81 0.66 -1.95
CA ILE A 123 19.59 1.73 -0.97
C ILE A 123 19.12 1.15 0.36
N PHE A 124 18.32 0.07 0.31
CA PHE A 124 17.76 -0.60 1.48
C PHE A 124 18.22 -2.07 1.52
N PRO A 125 19.44 -2.37 2.03
CA PRO A 125 19.98 -3.73 2.10
C PRO A 125 19.33 -4.51 3.26
N LEU A 126 18.03 -4.74 3.16
CA LEU A 126 17.20 -5.41 4.15
C LEU A 126 16.50 -6.62 3.54
N GLY A 127 16.30 -7.66 4.36
CA GLY A 127 15.39 -8.73 4.03
C GLY A 127 13.92 -8.33 4.26
N TYR A 128 13.00 -8.98 3.56
CA TYR A 128 11.57 -8.71 3.63
C TYR A 128 11.01 -8.77 5.06
N THR A 129 11.41 -9.80 5.83
CA THR A 129 10.96 -9.97 7.22
C THR A 129 11.45 -8.84 8.10
N GLY A 130 12.74 -8.45 7.99
CA GLY A 130 13.31 -7.33 8.74
C GLY A 130 12.59 -6.01 8.43
N ALA A 131 12.36 -5.71 7.16
CA ALA A 131 11.63 -4.52 6.76
C ALA A 131 10.19 -4.48 7.31
N ARG A 132 9.47 -5.62 7.31
CA ARG A 132 8.14 -5.72 7.97
C ARG A 132 8.20 -5.46 9.47
N GLN A 133 9.23 -5.94 10.16
CA GLN A 133 9.41 -5.70 11.59
C GLN A 133 9.67 -4.23 11.89
N ILE A 134 10.43 -3.55 11.04
CA ILE A 134 10.63 -2.09 11.14
C ILE A 134 9.29 -1.35 11.05
N VAL A 135 8.46 -1.67 10.05
CA VAL A 135 7.12 -1.07 9.92
C VAL A 135 6.27 -1.32 11.16
N LYS A 136 6.22 -2.56 11.67
CA LYS A 136 5.48 -2.88 12.89
C LYS A 136 6.02 -2.12 14.11
N LYS A 137 7.35 -2.06 14.27
CA LYS A 137 7.98 -1.32 15.37
C LYS A 137 7.66 0.17 15.31
N ALA A 138 7.68 0.76 14.12
CA ALA A 138 7.34 2.17 13.91
C ALA A 138 5.87 2.46 14.31
N GLY A 139 4.92 1.61 13.93
CA GLY A 139 3.52 1.75 14.33
C GLY A 139 3.31 1.64 15.85
N ARG A 140 4.01 0.70 16.50
CA ARG A 140 3.93 0.52 17.96
C ARG A 140 4.38 1.75 18.76
N LYS A 141 5.27 2.58 18.21
CA LYS A 141 5.67 3.85 18.85
C LYS A 141 4.50 4.80 19.05
N ILE A 142 3.44 4.67 18.27
CA ILE A 142 2.19 5.42 18.39
C ILE A 142 0.98 4.53 18.73
N ARG A 143 1.23 3.34 19.29
CA ARG A 143 0.23 2.35 19.72
C ARG A 143 -0.67 1.84 18.59
N LEU A 144 -0.17 1.79 17.35
CA LEU A 144 -0.88 1.22 16.20
C LEU A 144 -0.19 -0.04 15.69
N GLU A 145 -1.01 -1.04 15.34
CA GLU A 145 -0.52 -2.21 14.61
C GLU A 145 -0.68 -1.98 13.11
N ILE A 146 0.43 -1.69 12.44
CA ILE A 146 0.47 -1.39 11.01
C ILE A 146 1.28 -2.41 10.22
N SER A 147 0.97 -2.48 8.94
CA SER A 147 1.67 -3.27 7.95
C SER A 147 2.15 -2.38 6.78
N PRO A 148 3.08 -2.87 5.93
CA PRO A 148 3.48 -2.16 4.71
C PRO A 148 2.30 -1.78 3.79
N HIS A 149 1.27 -2.61 3.75
CA HIS A 149 0.07 -2.34 2.95
C HIS A 149 -0.76 -1.17 3.48
N ASP A 150 -0.74 -0.92 4.80
CA ASP A 150 -1.48 0.19 5.39
C ASP A 150 -0.83 1.53 5.04
N LEU A 151 0.52 1.60 5.00
CA LEU A 151 1.23 2.79 4.52
C LEU A 151 0.94 3.06 3.03
N ARG A 152 0.99 2.03 2.20
CA ARG A 152 0.66 2.17 0.77
C ARG A 152 -0.82 2.55 0.57
N ARG A 153 -1.73 2.01 1.39
CA ARG A 153 -3.14 2.41 1.37
C ARG A 153 -3.31 3.86 1.77
N HIS A 154 -2.59 4.31 2.78
CA HIS A 154 -2.57 5.73 3.15
C HIS A 154 -2.22 6.62 1.96
N ALA A 155 -1.17 6.30 1.19
CA ALA A 155 -0.81 7.08 -0.01
C ALA A 155 -1.99 7.24 -0.98
N ALA A 156 -2.73 6.15 -1.22
CA ALA A 156 -3.88 6.16 -2.12
C ALA A 156 -5.07 6.94 -1.54
N THR A 157 -5.42 6.66 -0.28
CA THR A 157 -6.56 7.29 0.39
C THR A 157 -6.34 8.78 0.58
N TYR A 158 -5.13 9.17 0.97
CA TYR A 158 -4.77 10.58 1.14
C TYR A 158 -4.83 11.34 -0.19
N ALA A 159 -4.27 10.79 -1.27
CA ALA A 159 -4.33 11.39 -2.59
C ALA A 159 -5.77 11.52 -3.10
N SER A 160 -6.59 10.48 -2.93
CA SER A 160 -8.01 10.51 -3.31
C SER A 160 -8.78 11.58 -2.53
N ARG A 161 -8.59 11.67 -1.21
CA ARG A 161 -9.21 12.70 -0.36
C ARG A 161 -8.73 14.12 -0.67
N ALA A 162 -7.51 14.25 -1.20
CA ALA A 162 -6.96 15.52 -1.69
C ALA A 162 -7.46 15.90 -3.09
N GLY A 163 -8.35 15.10 -3.69
CA GLY A 163 -8.98 15.41 -4.98
C GLY A 163 -8.28 14.80 -6.20
N ALA A 164 -7.29 13.94 -6.02
CA ALA A 164 -6.64 13.28 -7.14
C ALA A 164 -7.64 12.37 -7.90
N PRO A 165 -7.73 12.47 -9.25
CA PRO A 165 -8.55 11.56 -10.04
C PRO A 165 -8.20 10.09 -9.76
N ILE A 166 -9.23 9.22 -9.76
CA ILE A 166 -9.04 7.80 -9.44
C ILE A 166 -8.04 7.10 -10.38
N GLU A 167 -7.95 7.55 -11.62
CA GLU A 167 -6.97 7.07 -12.60
C GLU A 167 -5.55 7.39 -12.17
N ILE A 168 -5.29 8.58 -11.63
CA ILE A 168 -3.99 8.97 -11.07
C ILE A 168 -3.67 8.11 -9.85
N VAL A 169 -4.62 7.95 -8.93
CA VAL A 169 -4.44 7.09 -7.75
C VAL A 169 -4.14 5.64 -8.18
N SER A 170 -4.90 5.12 -9.15
CA SER A 170 -4.79 3.76 -9.61
C SER A 170 -3.52 3.50 -10.42
N LYS A 171 -3.30 4.27 -11.48
CA LYS A 171 -2.26 4.00 -12.48
C LYS A 171 -0.91 4.59 -12.11
N VAL A 172 -0.88 5.73 -11.43
CA VAL A 172 0.37 6.43 -11.08
C VAL A 172 0.81 6.07 -9.65
N ILE A 173 -0.03 6.27 -8.64
CA ILE A 173 0.37 6.06 -7.24
C ILE A 173 0.44 4.56 -6.91
N LEU A 174 -0.63 3.81 -7.21
CA LEU A 174 -0.71 2.39 -6.88
C LEU A 174 -0.18 1.47 -7.98
N ARG A 175 -0.13 1.93 -9.22
CA ARG A 175 0.30 1.12 -10.37
C ARG A 175 -0.45 -0.21 -10.42
N HIS A 176 -1.78 -0.14 -10.29
CA HIS A 176 -2.67 -1.29 -10.42
C HIS A 176 -3.01 -1.52 -11.89
N ALA A 177 -3.02 -2.78 -12.30
CA ALA A 177 -3.45 -3.18 -13.63
C ALA A 177 -4.96 -2.94 -13.81
N ASN A 178 -5.74 -3.16 -12.74
CA ASN A 178 -7.19 -3.07 -12.73
C ASN A 178 -7.68 -1.99 -11.74
N LEU A 179 -8.54 -1.10 -12.19
CA LEU A 179 -9.14 -0.02 -11.42
C LEU A 179 -9.97 -0.54 -10.23
N SER A 180 -10.65 -1.66 -10.39
CA SER A 180 -11.46 -2.28 -9.32
C SER A 180 -10.62 -2.64 -8.09
N THR A 181 -9.33 -2.92 -8.27
CA THR A 181 -8.40 -3.15 -7.16
C THR A 181 -8.19 -1.87 -6.35
N THR A 182 -8.14 -0.72 -7.00
CA THR A 182 -8.00 0.59 -6.34
C THR A 182 -9.25 0.96 -5.57
N GLN A 183 -10.43 0.74 -6.12
CA GLN A 183 -11.70 1.00 -5.42
C GLN A 183 -11.79 0.28 -4.08
N ARG A 184 -11.29 -0.95 -3.99
CA ARG A 184 -11.19 -1.69 -2.72
C ARG A 184 -10.22 -1.05 -1.71
N TYR A 185 -9.20 -0.34 -2.19
CA TYR A 185 -8.22 0.37 -1.36
C TYR A 185 -8.78 1.65 -0.75
N LEU A 186 -9.62 2.38 -1.49
CA LEU A 186 -10.10 3.70 -1.08
C LEU A 186 -11.16 3.63 0.04
N GLY A 187 -11.74 2.45 0.27
CA GLY A 187 -12.79 2.29 1.27
C GLY A 187 -14.12 2.92 0.84
N ARG A 188 -15.05 3.04 1.78
CA ARG A 188 -16.33 3.74 1.56
C ARG A 188 -16.13 5.22 1.80
N VAL A 189 -16.69 6.04 0.93
CA VAL A 189 -16.85 7.48 1.16
C VAL A 189 -17.86 7.63 2.29
N SER A 190 -17.55 8.41 3.32
CA SER A 190 -18.48 8.74 4.39
C SER A 190 -19.49 9.80 3.92
N ASP A 191 -20.67 9.83 4.54
CA ASP A 191 -21.69 10.83 4.21
C ASP A 191 -21.17 12.27 4.39
N THR A 192 -20.38 12.51 5.43
CA THR A 192 -19.72 13.80 5.68
C THR A 192 -18.74 14.18 4.57
N GLU A 193 -18.01 13.23 4.06
CA GLU A 193 -17.06 13.43 2.97
C GLU A 193 -17.82 13.69 1.65
N ALA A 194 -18.89 12.94 1.39
CA ALA A 194 -19.75 13.13 0.24
C ALA A 194 -20.41 14.53 0.24
N SER A 195 -20.99 14.94 1.39
CA SER A 195 -21.62 16.27 1.53
C SER A 195 -20.61 17.40 1.29
N ARG A 196 -19.40 17.29 1.85
CA ARG A 196 -18.34 18.30 1.64
C ARG A 196 -17.92 18.39 0.17
N TRP A 197 -17.87 17.28 -0.55
CA TRP A 197 -17.54 17.28 -1.98
C TRP A 197 -18.64 17.94 -2.82
N VAL A 198 -19.90 17.63 -2.53
CA VAL A 198 -21.04 18.25 -3.24
C VAL A 198 -21.04 19.76 -3.01
N GLU A 199 -20.84 20.21 -1.76
CA GLU A 199 -20.75 21.63 -1.42
C GLU A 199 -19.62 22.34 -2.19
N ASN A 200 -18.41 21.74 -2.22
CA ASN A 200 -17.26 22.33 -2.91
C ASN A 200 -17.41 22.38 -4.46
N ILE A 201 -18.26 21.55 -5.06
CA ILE A 201 -18.48 21.56 -6.52
C ILE A 201 -19.47 22.63 -6.92
N PHE A 202 -20.45 22.91 -6.06
CA PHE A 202 -21.62 23.78 -6.41
C PHE A 202 -21.63 25.13 -5.67
N SER A 203 -20.63 25.39 -4.83
CA SER A 203 -20.38 26.71 -4.22
C SER A 203 -19.38 27.50 -5.06
#